data_37d9a8a35216c077453ec070b35df1eb
#
_entry.id   37d9a8a35216c077453ec070b35df1eb
#
_cell.length_a   1.000
_cell.length_b   1.000
_cell.length_c   1.000
_cell.angle_alpha   90.00
_cell.angle_beta   90.00
_cell.angle_gamma   90.00
#
_symmetry.space_group_name_H-M   'P 1'
#
loop_
_entity.id
_entity.type
_entity.pdbx_description
1 polymer ?
#
loop_
_entity_poly.entity_id
_entity_poly.type
_entity_poly.pdbx_seq_one_letter_code
_entity_poly.pdbx_strand_id
1 'polypeptide(L)'
;MSKLYNIKNWTRQNLREWMDEKAKTQRKVQAFRADQVFYWLYQQRVESFAEMLNLGKETRKLLEENFWISKLKKAEEHHSQDGSIKYRLLLEDGKSIESVFMPHTSHNTICVSSQVGCGMGCDFCMTGTMGLVRNLETSEIIDQVLTVSEDLPEEKKLRNIVFMGMGEPFHNYQNLMQALEILTDEHGFNFSQRRITVSTSGLLPKIRQFGQEKIKTNLAISLNGVTDEVRSKLMPINNAYNLEQLMKVCREFPLESRRRITFEYILIRDLTDSI
;
A
#
# COMPACT_ATOMS: atom_id res chain seq x y z
N MET A 1 -29.12 -12.30 5.27
CA MET A 1 -28.61 -11.05 4.67
C MET A 1 -27.37 -11.39 3.87
N SER A 2 -27.30 -11.02 2.59
CA SER A 2 -26.09 -11.18 1.79
C SER A 2 -24.95 -10.36 2.41
N LYS A 3 -23.75 -10.93 2.51
CA LYS A 3 -22.58 -10.23 3.03
C LYS A 3 -22.22 -9.11 2.05
N LEU A 4 -22.23 -7.86 2.50
CA LEU A 4 -21.75 -6.73 1.70
C LEU A 4 -20.24 -6.80 1.54
N TYR A 5 -19.73 -6.44 0.36
CA TYR A 5 -18.30 -6.35 0.09
C TYR A 5 -17.81 -4.91 0.27
N ASN A 6 -16.59 -4.75 0.76
CA ASN A 6 -15.95 -3.44 0.74
C ASN A 6 -15.52 -3.13 -0.71
N ILE A 7 -16.08 -2.06 -1.29
CA ILE A 7 -15.83 -1.72 -2.69
C ILE A 7 -14.37 -1.35 -2.96
N LYS A 8 -13.67 -0.83 -1.96
CA LYS A 8 -12.25 -0.46 -2.08
C LYS A 8 -11.29 -1.66 -2.11
N ASN A 9 -11.81 -2.89 -1.90
CA ASN A 9 -11.07 -4.13 -2.17
C ASN A 9 -11.18 -4.56 -3.64
N TRP A 10 -11.81 -3.76 -4.50
CA TRP A 10 -12.03 -4.11 -5.89
C TRP A 10 -11.23 -3.18 -6.79
N THR A 11 -10.49 -3.76 -7.75
CA THR A 11 -9.88 -2.97 -8.83
C THR A 11 -10.98 -2.48 -9.78
N ARG A 12 -10.69 -1.46 -10.55
CA ARG A 12 -11.62 -0.94 -11.56
C ARG A 12 -12.05 -2.02 -12.55
N GLN A 13 -11.11 -2.89 -12.93
CA GLN A 13 -11.39 -4.00 -13.82
C GLN A 13 -12.35 -5.02 -13.19
N ASN A 14 -12.13 -5.43 -11.94
CA ASN A 14 -13.04 -6.33 -11.23
C ASN A 14 -14.45 -5.74 -11.10
N LEU A 15 -14.54 -4.44 -10.77
CA LEU A 15 -15.82 -3.75 -10.68
C LEU A 15 -16.53 -3.68 -12.04
N ARG A 16 -15.77 -3.44 -13.12
CA ARG A 16 -16.28 -3.41 -14.49
C ARG A 16 -16.86 -4.79 -14.89
N GLU A 17 -16.14 -5.85 -14.63
CA GLU A 17 -16.57 -7.23 -14.90
C GLU A 17 -17.85 -7.58 -14.13
N TRP A 18 -17.90 -7.22 -12.85
CA TRP A 18 -19.12 -7.40 -12.04
C TRP A 18 -20.31 -6.60 -12.58
N MET A 19 -20.09 -5.35 -13.00
CA MET A 19 -21.15 -4.54 -13.61
C MET A 19 -21.62 -5.11 -14.94
N ASP A 20 -20.71 -5.65 -15.77
CA ASP A 20 -21.07 -6.34 -17.02
C ASP A 20 -21.94 -7.56 -16.77
N GLU A 21 -21.63 -8.34 -15.73
CA GLU A 21 -22.45 -9.48 -15.34
C GLU A 21 -23.87 -9.02 -14.91
N LYS A 22 -23.96 -7.97 -14.10
CA LYS A 22 -25.26 -7.39 -13.68
C LYS A 22 -26.04 -6.80 -14.85
N ALA A 23 -25.36 -6.22 -15.84
CA ALA A 23 -25.98 -5.66 -17.05
C ALA A 23 -26.76 -6.71 -17.86
N LYS A 24 -26.38 -7.98 -17.81
CA LYS A 24 -27.10 -9.08 -18.48
C LYS A 24 -28.54 -9.26 -17.97
N THR A 25 -28.75 -8.93 -16.69
CA THR A 25 -30.05 -9.06 -16.03
C THR A 25 -30.74 -7.72 -15.77
N GLN A 26 -30.00 -6.63 -15.74
CA GLN A 26 -30.46 -5.28 -15.42
C GLN A 26 -29.99 -4.27 -16.48
N ARG A 27 -30.84 -4.01 -17.49
CA ARG A 27 -30.50 -3.19 -18.68
C ARG A 27 -29.95 -1.78 -18.41
N LYS A 28 -30.10 -1.24 -17.21
CA LYS A 28 -29.65 0.12 -16.84
C LYS A 28 -28.24 0.15 -16.22
N VAL A 29 -27.65 -0.99 -15.91
CA VAL A 29 -26.27 -1.11 -15.44
C VAL A 29 -25.36 -1.18 -16.66
N GLN A 30 -24.27 -0.42 -16.63
CA GLN A 30 -23.32 -0.35 -17.75
C GLN A 30 -21.91 -0.39 -17.20
N ALA A 31 -21.04 -1.23 -17.78
CA ALA A 31 -19.67 -1.47 -17.30
C ALA A 31 -18.81 -0.21 -17.19
N PHE A 32 -18.96 0.75 -18.12
CA PHE A 32 -18.21 2.01 -18.06
C PHE A 32 -18.51 2.86 -16.82
N ARG A 33 -19.59 2.55 -16.09
CA ARG A 33 -19.91 3.20 -14.81
C ARG A 33 -18.86 2.90 -13.72
N ALA A 34 -18.09 1.82 -13.85
CA ALA A 34 -16.96 1.55 -12.97
C ALA A 34 -15.96 2.71 -12.95
N ASP A 35 -15.70 3.35 -14.09
CA ASP A 35 -14.81 4.51 -14.19
C ASP A 35 -15.36 5.70 -13.37
N GLN A 36 -16.68 5.92 -13.43
CA GLN A 36 -17.34 6.97 -12.63
C GLN A 36 -17.31 6.66 -11.14
N VAL A 37 -17.52 5.39 -10.74
CA VAL A 37 -17.42 4.97 -9.34
C VAL A 37 -16.02 5.20 -8.81
N PHE A 38 -14.97 4.82 -9.57
CA PHE A 38 -13.58 5.06 -9.20
C PHE A 38 -13.27 6.55 -9.02
N TYR A 39 -13.73 7.39 -9.95
CA TYR A 39 -13.60 8.84 -9.83
C TYR A 39 -14.22 9.35 -8.51
N TRP A 40 -15.43 8.92 -8.18
CA TRP A 40 -16.11 9.33 -6.96
C TRP A 40 -15.41 8.84 -5.68
N LEU A 41 -14.97 7.59 -5.66
CA LEU A 41 -14.29 7.02 -4.50
C LEU A 41 -12.93 7.67 -4.21
N TYR A 42 -12.11 7.91 -5.25
CA TYR A 42 -10.70 8.23 -5.06
C TYR A 42 -10.35 9.68 -5.37
N GLN A 43 -11.10 10.35 -6.24
CA GLN A 43 -10.86 11.77 -6.55
C GLN A 43 -11.85 12.68 -5.81
N GLN A 44 -13.13 12.33 -5.74
CA GLN A 44 -14.13 13.06 -4.96
C GLN A 44 -14.21 12.64 -3.50
N ARG A 45 -13.70 11.46 -3.16
CA ARG A 45 -13.59 10.91 -1.79
C ARG A 45 -14.92 10.82 -1.06
N VAL A 46 -15.98 10.43 -1.78
CA VAL A 46 -17.31 10.29 -1.20
C VAL A 46 -17.39 9.14 -0.19
N GLU A 47 -18.22 9.29 0.82
CA GLU A 47 -18.44 8.29 1.87
C GLU A 47 -19.72 7.48 1.64
N SER A 48 -20.56 7.87 0.69
CA SER A 48 -21.78 7.15 0.35
C SER A 48 -22.03 7.09 -1.16
N PHE A 49 -22.68 6.04 -1.62
CA PHE A 49 -23.08 5.92 -3.03
C PHE A 49 -24.14 6.96 -3.42
N ALA A 50 -24.89 7.50 -2.46
CA ALA A 50 -25.88 8.54 -2.68
C ALA A 50 -25.27 9.83 -3.25
N GLU A 51 -24.01 10.13 -2.91
CA GLU A 51 -23.27 11.30 -3.36
C GLU A 51 -22.81 11.21 -4.83
N MET A 52 -22.81 10.01 -5.44
CA MET A 52 -22.37 9.78 -6.82
C MET A 52 -23.43 10.28 -7.83
N LEU A 53 -23.58 11.60 -7.94
CA LEU A 53 -24.73 12.26 -8.58
C LEU A 53 -24.87 12.00 -10.09
N ASN A 54 -23.78 11.67 -10.79
CA ASN A 54 -23.81 11.31 -12.21
C ASN A 54 -24.16 9.84 -12.47
N LEU A 55 -24.33 9.05 -11.41
CA LEU A 55 -24.85 7.67 -11.49
C LEU A 55 -26.37 7.69 -11.34
N GLY A 56 -27.07 6.93 -12.19
CA GLY A 56 -28.52 6.76 -12.10
C GLY A 56 -28.93 6.12 -10.74
N LYS A 57 -30.11 6.49 -10.24
CA LYS A 57 -30.63 6.01 -8.93
C LYS A 57 -30.57 4.48 -8.79
N GLU A 58 -30.88 3.74 -9.85
CA GLU A 58 -30.87 2.27 -9.86
C GLU A 58 -29.44 1.71 -9.71
N THR A 59 -28.45 2.34 -10.36
CA THR A 59 -27.03 1.94 -10.22
C THR A 59 -26.55 2.21 -8.80
N ARG A 60 -26.89 3.36 -8.22
CA ARG A 60 -26.54 3.66 -6.82
C ARG A 60 -27.15 2.66 -5.84
N LYS A 61 -28.44 2.36 -6.00
CA LYS A 61 -29.13 1.35 -5.20
C LYS A 61 -28.48 -0.04 -5.33
N LEU A 62 -28.13 -0.45 -6.55
CA LEU A 62 -27.45 -1.73 -6.78
C LEU A 62 -26.09 -1.78 -6.07
N LEU A 63 -25.35 -0.66 -6.06
CA LEU A 63 -24.08 -0.58 -5.33
C LEU A 63 -24.31 -0.69 -3.82
N GLU A 64 -25.28 0.01 -3.25
CA GLU A 64 -25.64 -0.04 -1.82
C GLU A 64 -26.09 -1.44 -1.37
N GLU A 65 -26.78 -2.19 -2.24
CA GLU A 65 -27.23 -3.56 -1.95
C GLU A 65 -26.10 -4.60 -1.95
N ASN A 66 -24.94 -4.30 -2.54
CA ASN A 66 -23.84 -5.25 -2.70
C ASN A 66 -22.54 -4.80 -2.04
N PHE A 67 -22.36 -3.49 -1.84
CA PHE A 67 -21.11 -2.93 -1.36
C PHE A 67 -21.32 -1.92 -0.22
N TRP A 68 -20.23 -1.70 0.49
CA TRP A 68 -20.07 -0.60 1.42
C TRP A 68 -18.73 0.10 1.18
N ILE A 69 -18.59 1.33 1.67
CA ILE A 69 -17.39 2.15 1.53
C ILE A 69 -16.73 2.26 2.89
N SER A 70 -15.47 1.79 3.01
CA SER A 70 -14.70 1.91 4.25
C SER A 70 -14.15 3.32 4.45
N LYS A 71 -13.87 3.64 5.71
CA LYS A 71 -13.08 4.79 6.11
C LYS A 71 -12.32 4.46 7.40
N LEU A 72 -11.02 4.74 7.43
CA LEU A 72 -10.24 4.62 8.66
C LEU A 72 -10.51 5.82 9.58
N LYS A 73 -10.50 5.56 10.89
CA LYS A 73 -10.62 6.61 11.90
C LYS A 73 -9.24 6.97 12.45
N LYS A 74 -8.94 8.25 12.50
CA LYS A 74 -7.75 8.73 13.19
C LYS A 74 -7.97 8.59 14.70
N ALA A 75 -7.08 7.85 15.36
CA ALA A 75 -7.09 7.70 16.80
C ALA A 75 -6.14 8.69 17.48
N GLU A 76 -4.97 8.91 16.89
CA GLU A 76 -3.94 9.81 17.41
C GLU A 76 -3.09 10.41 16.28
N GLU A 77 -2.52 11.58 16.55
CA GLU A 77 -1.54 12.25 15.69
C GLU A 77 -0.35 12.70 16.53
N HIS A 78 0.84 12.46 16.02
CA HIS A 78 2.09 12.92 16.64
C HIS A 78 2.85 13.80 15.66
N HIS A 79 3.01 15.07 15.98
CA HIS A 79 3.70 16.06 15.16
C HIS A 79 5.17 16.16 15.55
N SER A 80 6.07 16.06 14.58
CA SER A 80 7.52 16.22 14.75
C SER A 80 7.97 17.62 14.35
N GLN A 81 9.14 18.06 14.85
CA GLN A 81 9.69 19.38 14.56
C GLN A 81 9.98 19.65 13.09
N ASP A 82 10.30 18.61 12.31
CA ASP A 82 10.52 18.67 10.87
C ASP A 82 9.20 18.74 10.05
N GLY A 83 8.06 18.80 10.73
CA GLY A 83 6.73 18.82 10.12
C GLY A 83 6.18 17.47 9.73
N SER A 84 6.88 16.36 10.01
CA SER A 84 6.34 15.00 9.85
C SER A 84 5.20 14.76 10.83
N ILE A 85 4.20 14.00 10.39
CA ILE A 85 3.04 13.65 11.22
C ILE A 85 2.87 12.14 11.17
N LYS A 86 2.94 11.51 12.35
CA LYS A 86 2.63 10.09 12.51
C LYS A 86 1.17 9.94 12.95
N TYR A 87 0.41 9.19 12.18
CA TYR A 87 -0.99 8.88 12.42
C TYR A 87 -1.13 7.47 12.99
N ARG A 88 -1.87 7.30 14.07
CA ARG A 88 -2.41 6.01 14.49
C ARG A 88 -3.84 5.89 13.96
N LEU A 89 -4.05 4.94 13.05
CA LEU A 89 -5.30 4.71 12.36
C LEU A 89 -5.98 3.46 12.92
N LEU A 90 -7.27 3.58 13.24
CA LEU A 90 -8.06 2.49 13.81
C LEU A 90 -8.77 1.74 12.70
N LEU A 91 -8.60 0.42 12.70
CA LEU A 91 -9.25 -0.53 11.81
C LEU A 91 -10.61 -0.96 12.35
N GLU A 92 -11.48 -1.53 11.50
CA GLU A 92 -12.82 -1.95 11.90
C GLU A 92 -12.85 -3.05 12.98
N ASP A 93 -11.83 -3.90 13.00
CA ASP A 93 -11.68 -4.96 14.00
C ASP A 93 -11.09 -4.47 15.33
N GLY A 94 -10.95 -3.15 15.51
CA GLY A 94 -10.41 -2.52 16.71
C GLY A 94 -8.88 -2.53 16.81
N LYS A 95 -8.18 -3.10 15.84
CA LYS A 95 -6.72 -3.00 15.75
C LYS A 95 -6.30 -1.65 15.21
N SER A 96 -5.03 -1.30 15.35
CA SER A 96 -4.49 -0.06 14.82
C SER A 96 -3.21 -0.29 14.02
N ILE A 97 -3.00 0.61 13.08
CA ILE A 97 -1.79 0.71 12.28
C ILE A 97 -1.26 2.13 12.31
N GLU A 98 -0.03 2.31 11.85
CA GLU A 98 0.58 3.62 11.73
C GLU A 98 0.80 3.99 10.27
N SER A 99 0.62 5.27 9.96
CA SER A 99 1.03 5.91 8.71
C SER A 99 1.80 7.17 9.03
N VAL A 100 2.75 7.56 8.18
CA VAL A 100 3.56 8.77 8.42
C VAL A 100 3.50 9.67 7.20
N PHE A 101 3.05 10.90 7.41
CA PHE A 101 3.23 11.99 6.46
C PHE A 101 4.62 12.60 6.65
N MET A 102 5.36 12.72 5.55
CA MET A 102 6.70 13.31 5.52
C MET A 102 6.72 14.47 4.53
N PRO A 103 6.72 15.74 5.00
CA PRO A 103 6.83 16.90 4.13
C PRO A 103 8.22 17.02 3.54
N HIS A 104 8.29 17.53 2.31
CA HIS A 104 9.55 17.88 1.67
C HIS A 104 9.35 19.12 0.79
N THR A 105 10.40 19.89 0.55
CA THR A 105 10.33 21.14 -0.23
C THR A 105 9.77 20.96 -1.64
N SER A 106 10.03 19.83 -2.28
CA SER A 106 9.61 19.55 -3.67
C SER A 106 8.51 18.50 -3.80
N HIS A 107 8.27 17.70 -2.74
CA HIS A 107 7.28 16.62 -2.79
C HIS A 107 6.93 16.09 -1.40
N ASN A 108 5.69 15.78 -1.16
CA ASN A 108 5.24 15.17 0.08
C ASN A 108 5.11 13.67 -0.10
N THR A 109 5.50 12.93 0.92
CA THR A 109 5.52 11.46 0.92
C THR A 109 4.63 10.93 2.03
N ILE A 110 3.89 9.87 1.75
CA ILE A 110 3.24 9.06 2.78
C ILE A 110 3.94 7.71 2.91
N CYS A 111 4.24 7.32 4.13
CA CYS A 111 4.63 5.96 4.49
C CYS A 111 3.41 5.18 4.93
N VAL A 112 3.12 4.07 4.27
CA VAL A 112 1.93 3.23 4.53
C VAL A 112 2.32 1.86 5.06
N SER A 113 1.46 1.32 5.92
CA SER A 113 1.55 -0.02 6.48
C SER A 113 0.91 -1.07 5.56
N SER A 114 1.39 -2.30 5.61
CA SER A 114 0.86 -3.44 4.85
C SER A 114 0.31 -4.57 5.72
N GLN A 115 0.60 -4.56 7.03
CA GLN A 115 0.16 -5.58 7.98
C GLN A 115 -0.13 -4.95 9.35
N VAL A 116 -0.90 -5.64 10.16
CA VAL A 116 -0.97 -5.40 11.60
C VAL A 116 0.11 -6.27 12.24
N GLY A 117 1.17 -5.63 12.79
CA GLY A 117 2.38 -6.33 13.20
C GLY A 117 3.24 -6.77 12.01
N CYS A 118 4.28 -7.58 12.27
CA CYS A 118 5.20 -8.09 11.24
C CYS A 118 5.83 -9.40 11.70
N GLY A 119 5.84 -10.41 10.83
CA GLY A 119 6.42 -11.73 11.11
C GLY A 119 7.91 -11.84 10.77
N MET A 120 8.57 -10.78 10.30
CA MET A 120 9.98 -10.86 9.90
C MET A 120 10.96 -10.89 11.06
N GLY A 121 10.57 -10.38 12.24
CA GLY A 121 11.37 -10.46 13.45
C GLY A 121 12.69 -9.70 13.40
N CYS A 122 12.76 -8.59 12.63
CA CYS A 122 13.97 -7.77 12.58
C CYS A 122 14.25 -7.15 13.96
N ASP A 123 15.47 -7.33 14.47
CA ASP A 123 15.86 -6.99 15.85
C ASP A 123 15.77 -5.49 16.17
N PHE A 124 16.00 -4.64 15.17
CA PHE A 124 15.94 -3.18 15.30
C PHE A 124 14.52 -2.60 15.12
N CYS A 125 13.51 -3.43 14.83
CA CYS A 125 12.20 -2.96 14.42
C CYS A 125 11.14 -3.22 15.50
N MET A 126 10.52 -2.16 16.03
CA MET A 126 9.44 -2.28 17.02
C MET A 126 8.25 -3.09 16.49
N THR A 127 7.89 -2.96 15.22
CA THR A 127 6.82 -3.76 14.61
C THR A 127 7.20 -5.24 14.55
N GLY A 128 8.49 -5.56 14.40
CA GLY A 128 9.00 -6.94 14.43
C GLY A 128 8.81 -7.63 15.77
N THR A 129 8.84 -6.88 16.89
CA THR A 129 8.62 -7.43 18.23
C THR A 129 7.14 -7.76 18.51
N MET A 130 6.21 -7.19 17.75
CA MET A 130 4.77 -7.44 17.90
C MET A 130 4.32 -8.78 17.33
N GLY A 131 5.13 -9.41 16.47
CA GLY A 131 4.70 -10.54 15.67
C GLY A 131 3.65 -10.16 14.62
N LEU A 132 3.30 -11.11 13.76
CA LEU A 132 2.25 -10.91 12.74
C LEU A 132 0.88 -11.22 13.35
N VAL A 133 -0.02 -10.25 13.30
CA VAL A 133 -1.43 -10.45 13.67
C VAL A 133 -2.24 -10.82 12.43
N ARG A 134 -2.21 -9.99 11.38
CA ARG A 134 -2.85 -10.25 10.09
C ARG A 134 -2.34 -9.33 8.97
N ASN A 135 -2.58 -9.73 7.75
CA ASN A 135 -2.43 -8.85 6.60
C ASN A 135 -3.51 -7.76 6.61
N LEU A 136 -3.18 -6.58 6.09
CA LEU A 136 -4.17 -5.57 5.75
C LEU A 136 -4.90 -5.98 4.46
N GLU A 137 -6.19 -5.66 4.40
CA GLU A 137 -6.95 -5.70 3.16
C GLU A 137 -6.52 -4.57 2.22
N THR A 138 -6.80 -4.71 0.94
CA THR A 138 -6.53 -3.66 -0.06
C THR A 138 -7.15 -2.32 0.36
N SER A 139 -8.40 -2.33 0.81
CA SER A 139 -9.10 -1.15 1.30
C SER A 139 -8.39 -0.47 2.45
N GLU A 140 -7.85 -1.23 3.42
CA GLU A 140 -7.14 -0.70 4.57
C GLU A 140 -5.79 -0.05 4.17
N ILE A 141 -5.14 -0.56 3.12
CA ILE A 141 -3.95 0.06 2.53
C ILE A 141 -4.31 1.39 1.84
N ILE A 142 -5.36 1.38 1.04
CA ILE A 142 -5.85 2.55 0.29
C ILE A 142 -6.38 3.64 1.22
N ASP A 143 -7.12 3.26 2.24
CA ASP A 143 -7.72 4.20 3.19
C ASP A 143 -6.68 4.98 4.00
N GLN A 144 -5.46 4.45 4.20
CA GLN A 144 -4.36 5.23 4.78
C GLN A 144 -4.06 6.46 3.93
N VAL A 145 -3.98 6.27 2.60
CA VAL A 145 -3.69 7.37 1.65
C VAL A 145 -4.84 8.38 1.62
N LEU A 146 -6.10 7.92 1.63
CA LEU A 146 -7.27 8.79 1.66
C LEU A 146 -7.32 9.61 2.96
N THR A 147 -7.23 8.93 4.11
CA THR A 147 -7.34 9.56 5.44
C THR A 147 -6.26 10.62 5.66
N VAL A 148 -5.00 10.32 5.30
CA VAL A 148 -3.91 11.30 5.43
C VAL A 148 -4.08 12.44 4.41
N SER A 149 -4.53 12.15 3.19
CA SER A 149 -4.76 13.19 2.18
C SER A 149 -5.89 14.16 2.55
N GLU A 150 -6.89 13.73 3.32
CA GLU A 150 -7.98 14.60 3.78
C GLU A 150 -7.52 15.68 4.77
N ASP A 151 -6.48 15.39 5.54
CA ASP A 151 -5.92 16.32 6.52
C ASP A 151 -4.95 17.34 5.92
N LEU A 152 -4.49 17.09 4.70
CA LEU A 152 -3.51 17.95 4.09
C LEU A 152 -4.17 19.09 3.33
N PRO A 153 -3.71 20.34 3.50
CA PRO A 153 -4.14 21.43 2.65
C PRO A 153 -3.76 21.14 1.17
N GLU A 154 -4.50 21.74 0.25
CA GLU A 154 -4.41 21.42 -1.19
C GLU A 154 -2.99 21.61 -1.76
N GLU A 155 -2.25 22.58 -1.27
CA GLU A 155 -0.85 22.83 -1.62
C GLU A 155 0.12 21.76 -1.13
N LYS A 156 -0.29 20.94 -0.16
CA LYS A 156 0.50 19.82 0.40
C LYS A 156 0.08 18.46 -0.14
N LYS A 157 -0.42 18.39 -1.37
CA LYS A 157 -0.80 17.11 -2.01
C LYS A 157 0.32 16.06 -1.91
N LEU A 158 -0.07 14.83 -1.62
CA LEU A 158 0.82 13.67 -1.66
C LEU A 158 1.32 13.45 -3.09
N ARG A 159 2.61 13.20 -3.22
CA ARG A 159 3.24 12.89 -4.51
C ARG A 159 3.96 11.55 -4.52
N ASN A 160 4.42 11.10 -3.37
CA ASN A 160 5.11 9.82 -3.24
C ASN A 160 4.41 8.94 -2.20
N ILE A 161 4.50 7.63 -2.41
CA ILE A 161 4.05 6.60 -1.48
C ILE A 161 5.21 5.65 -1.26
N VAL A 162 5.51 5.34 0.01
CA VAL A 162 6.48 4.31 0.36
C VAL A 162 5.83 3.26 1.25
N PHE A 163 5.98 1.99 0.89
CA PHE A 163 5.54 0.84 1.68
C PHE A 163 6.67 0.45 2.63
N MET A 164 6.85 1.26 3.69
CA MET A 164 7.93 1.16 4.68
C MET A 164 7.38 1.30 6.11
N GLY A 165 6.07 1.23 6.28
CA GLY A 165 5.39 1.22 7.57
C GLY A 165 5.38 -0.16 8.22
N MET A 166 4.30 -0.50 8.93
CA MET A 166 4.17 -1.78 9.61
C MET A 166 3.96 -2.91 8.60
N GLY A 167 4.76 -3.99 8.78
CA GLY A 167 4.63 -5.22 8.00
C GLY A 167 5.64 -5.40 6.87
N GLU A 168 5.69 -6.62 6.33
CA GLU A 168 6.44 -6.97 5.12
C GLU A 168 5.46 -6.96 3.92
N PRO A 169 5.57 -5.99 3.00
CA PRO A 169 4.63 -5.87 1.89
C PRO A 169 4.53 -7.13 1.03
N PHE A 170 5.65 -7.82 0.81
CA PHE A 170 5.66 -9.03 0.00
C PHE A 170 5.06 -10.26 0.71
N HIS A 171 4.85 -10.20 2.01
CA HIS A 171 4.06 -11.21 2.74
C HIS A 171 2.55 -11.01 2.50
N ASN A 172 2.14 -9.79 2.21
CA ASN A 172 0.77 -9.42 1.85
C ASN A 172 0.63 -9.15 0.33
N TYR A 173 1.20 -10.02 -0.49
CA TYR A 173 1.44 -9.76 -1.90
C TYR A 173 0.18 -9.45 -2.72
N GLN A 174 -0.91 -10.20 -2.51
CA GLN A 174 -2.14 -10.01 -3.29
C GLN A 174 -2.78 -8.64 -3.03
N ASN A 175 -2.96 -8.27 -1.75
CA ASN A 175 -3.52 -6.98 -1.40
C ASN A 175 -2.59 -5.82 -1.79
N LEU A 176 -1.27 -6.02 -1.69
CA LEU A 176 -0.29 -5.07 -2.19
C LEU A 176 -0.49 -4.80 -3.69
N MET A 177 -0.56 -5.85 -4.51
CA MET A 177 -0.69 -5.69 -5.97
C MET A 177 -2.00 -5.02 -6.36
N GLN A 178 -3.12 -5.38 -5.71
CA GLN A 178 -4.40 -4.71 -5.91
C GLN A 178 -4.34 -3.23 -5.48
N ALA A 179 -3.70 -2.93 -4.35
CA ALA A 179 -3.52 -1.54 -3.91
C ALA A 179 -2.67 -0.75 -4.91
N LEU A 180 -1.57 -1.32 -5.43
CA LEU A 180 -0.75 -0.67 -6.45
C LEU A 180 -1.54 -0.41 -7.75
N GLU A 181 -2.41 -1.34 -8.16
CA GLU A 181 -3.30 -1.14 -9.31
C GLU A 181 -4.23 0.05 -9.09
N ILE A 182 -4.91 0.12 -7.95
CA ILE A 182 -5.83 1.22 -7.61
C ILE A 182 -5.08 2.56 -7.49
N LEU A 183 -3.91 2.57 -6.83
CA LEU A 183 -3.09 3.77 -6.65
C LEU A 183 -2.58 4.35 -7.97
N THR A 184 -2.33 3.49 -8.96
CA THR A 184 -1.82 3.92 -10.28
C THR A 184 -2.89 4.05 -11.34
N ASP A 185 -4.14 3.67 -11.07
CA ASP A 185 -5.26 3.78 -12.00
C ASP A 185 -5.59 5.25 -12.31
N GLU A 186 -5.75 5.55 -13.60
CA GLU A 186 -6.03 6.93 -14.10
C GLU A 186 -7.37 7.50 -13.62
N HIS A 187 -8.37 6.64 -13.37
CA HIS A 187 -9.67 7.03 -12.79
C HIS A 187 -9.67 6.94 -11.26
N GLY A 188 -8.62 6.33 -10.66
CA GLY A 188 -8.38 6.24 -9.23
C GLY A 188 -7.54 7.41 -8.71
N PHE A 189 -6.45 7.09 -8.01
CA PHE A 189 -5.55 8.12 -7.46
C PHE A 189 -4.60 8.73 -8.49
N ASN A 190 -4.33 8.04 -9.59
CA ASN A 190 -3.46 8.47 -10.67
C ASN A 190 -2.01 8.78 -10.23
N PHE A 191 -1.48 8.04 -9.25
CA PHE A 191 -0.07 8.16 -8.91
C PHE A 191 0.82 7.59 -10.02
N SER A 192 1.86 8.32 -10.37
CA SER A 192 2.88 7.76 -11.25
C SER A 192 3.57 6.57 -10.57
N GLN A 193 3.74 5.45 -11.28
CA GLN A 193 4.46 4.27 -10.78
C GLN A 193 5.87 4.59 -10.28
N ARG A 194 6.52 5.64 -10.82
CA ARG A 194 7.84 6.14 -10.37
C ARG A 194 7.80 6.85 -9.02
N ARG A 195 6.63 7.14 -8.51
CA ARG A 195 6.41 7.82 -7.23
C ARG A 195 6.00 6.87 -6.11
N ILE A 196 5.93 5.58 -6.41
CA ILE A 196 5.62 4.54 -5.45
C ILE A 196 6.86 3.66 -5.27
N THR A 197 7.25 3.42 -4.02
CA THR A 197 8.36 2.53 -3.66
C THR A 197 7.85 1.43 -2.74
N VAL A 198 8.10 0.19 -3.11
CA VAL A 198 7.84 -0.98 -2.26
C VAL A 198 9.18 -1.43 -1.69
N SER A 199 9.26 -1.46 -0.34
CA SER A 199 10.43 -1.99 0.37
C SER A 199 10.17 -3.42 0.83
N THR A 200 11.22 -4.25 0.85
CA THR A 200 11.14 -5.63 1.33
C THR A 200 12.40 -6.02 2.11
N SER A 201 12.22 -6.86 3.11
CA SER A 201 13.30 -7.47 3.86
C SER A 201 14.10 -8.51 3.05
N GLY A 202 13.58 -8.94 1.88
CA GLY A 202 14.30 -9.85 0.98
C GLY A 202 13.62 -11.20 0.75
N LEU A 203 12.31 -11.25 0.58
CA LEU A 203 11.56 -12.45 0.17
C LEU A 203 11.84 -12.78 -1.31
N LEU A 204 12.92 -13.51 -1.60
CA LEU A 204 13.45 -13.71 -2.95
C LEU A 204 12.42 -14.24 -3.97
N PRO A 205 11.55 -15.23 -3.67
CA PRO A 205 10.53 -15.66 -4.60
C PRO A 205 9.58 -14.52 -5.01
N LYS A 206 9.25 -13.64 -4.05
CA LYS A 206 8.35 -12.50 -4.29
C LYS A 206 9.04 -11.37 -5.02
N ILE A 207 10.33 -11.13 -4.79
CA ILE A 207 11.12 -10.18 -5.59
C ILE A 207 11.12 -10.61 -7.05
N ARG A 208 11.36 -11.90 -7.35
CA ARG A 208 11.31 -12.43 -8.72
C ARG A 208 9.92 -12.27 -9.34
N GLN A 209 8.87 -12.62 -8.59
CA GLN A 209 7.48 -12.46 -9.03
C GLN A 209 7.18 -11.00 -9.35
N PHE A 210 7.56 -10.07 -8.45
CA PHE A 210 7.33 -8.63 -8.60
C PHE A 210 8.02 -8.05 -9.87
N GLY A 211 9.20 -8.56 -10.21
CA GLY A 211 9.90 -8.19 -11.44
C GLY A 211 9.13 -8.53 -12.71
N GLN A 212 8.24 -9.52 -12.69
CA GLN A 212 7.43 -9.95 -13.83
C GLN A 212 6.07 -9.23 -13.92
N GLU A 213 5.67 -8.49 -12.87
CA GLU A 213 4.40 -7.78 -12.88
C GLU A 213 4.36 -6.65 -13.93
N LYS A 214 3.15 -6.31 -14.40
CA LYS A 214 2.96 -5.20 -15.34
C LYS A 214 3.20 -3.85 -14.69
N ILE A 215 2.87 -3.73 -13.41
CA ILE A 215 3.05 -2.51 -12.63
C ILE A 215 4.52 -2.41 -12.22
N LYS A 216 5.21 -1.37 -12.70
CA LYS A 216 6.64 -1.15 -12.48
C LYS A 216 6.86 -0.01 -11.48
N THR A 217 6.58 -0.25 -10.19
CA THR A 217 6.95 0.69 -9.11
C THR A 217 8.43 0.53 -8.74
N ASN A 218 8.97 1.41 -7.89
CA ASN A 218 10.35 1.28 -7.43
C ASN A 218 10.45 0.16 -6.39
N LEU A 219 11.58 -0.53 -6.40
CA LEU A 219 11.93 -1.56 -5.40
C LEU A 219 13.03 -1.03 -4.48
N ALA A 220 12.81 -1.16 -3.18
CA ALA A 220 13.82 -0.98 -2.16
C ALA A 220 14.07 -2.30 -1.42
N ILE A 221 15.31 -2.54 -1.03
CA ILE A 221 15.74 -3.73 -0.30
C ILE A 221 16.34 -3.30 1.03
N SER A 222 15.77 -3.73 2.13
CA SER A 222 16.35 -3.57 3.46
C SER A 222 17.56 -4.49 3.60
N LEU A 223 18.75 -3.94 3.30
CA LEU A 223 20.01 -4.69 3.33
C LEU A 223 20.52 -4.85 4.77
N ASN A 224 20.72 -3.76 5.48
CA ASN A 224 21.02 -3.63 6.91
C ASN A 224 22.23 -4.43 7.46
N GLY A 225 22.96 -5.10 6.60
CA GLY A 225 24.21 -5.81 6.92
C GLY A 225 24.93 -6.23 5.66
N VAL A 226 26.26 -6.16 5.66
CA VAL A 226 27.13 -6.49 4.51
C VAL A 226 27.79 -7.87 4.64
N THR A 227 27.60 -8.53 5.77
CA THR A 227 27.99 -9.92 5.99
C THR A 227 26.78 -10.74 6.44
N ASP A 228 26.77 -12.05 6.11
CA ASP A 228 25.67 -12.92 6.52
C ASP A 228 25.54 -13.03 8.04
N GLU A 229 26.66 -12.96 8.76
CA GLU A 229 26.67 -12.97 10.23
C GLU A 229 25.90 -11.78 10.80
N VAL A 230 26.24 -10.56 10.39
CA VAL A 230 25.58 -9.32 10.85
C VAL A 230 24.13 -9.30 10.42
N ARG A 231 23.88 -9.61 9.14
CA ARG A 231 22.52 -9.58 8.60
C ARG A 231 21.60 -10.60 9.24
N SER A 232 22.08 -11.83 9.51
CA SER A 232 21.28 -12.86 10.19
C SER A 232 20.93 -12.49 11.62
N LYS A 233 21.82 -11.77 12.31
CA LYS A 233 21.56 -11.24 13.64
C LYS A 233 20.46 -10.18 13.63
N LEU A 234 20.50 -9.26 12.67
CA LEU A 234 19.56 -8.15 12.55
C LEU A 234 18.25 -8.53 11.86
N MET A 235 18.31 -9.44 10.89
CA MET A 235 17.19 -9.80 10.02
C MET A 235 17.14 -11.32 9.82
N PRO A 236 16.32 -12.03 10.57
CA PRO A 236 16.23 -13.51 10.54
C PRO A 236 15.94 -14.11 9.16
N ILE A 237 15.34 -13.32 8.24
CA ILE A 237 15.11 -13.73 6.85
C ILE A 237 16.40 -14.15 6.13
N ASN A 238 17.57 -13.64 6.54
CA ASN A 238 18.85 -14.00 5.97
C ASN A 238 19.20 -15.48 6.17
N ASN A 239 18.66 -16.13 7.20
CA ASN A 239 18.83 -17.56 7.41
C ASN A 239 18.14 -18.41 6.32
N ALA A 240 17.06 -17.87 5.73
CA ALA A 240 16.37 -18.51 4.61
C ALA A 240 16.99 -18.11 3.26
N TYR A 241 17.45 -16.86 3.13
CA TYR A 241 17.99 -16.27 1.90
C TYR A 241 19.21 -15.43 2.24
N ASN A 242 20.41 -15.97 2.00
CA ASN A 242 21.67 -15.30 2.31
C ASN A 242 21.96 -14.12 1.35
N LEU A 243 22.99 -13.34 1.67
CA LEU A 243 23.37 -12.15 0.89
C LEU A 243 23.72 -12.48 -0.57
N GLU A 244 24.41 -13.59 -0.82
CA GLU A 244 24.76 -13.99 -2.18
C GLU A 244 23.51 -14.21 -3.04
N GLN A 245 22.55 -14.96 -2.49
CA GLN A 245 21.28 -15.22 -3.15
C GLN A 245 20.47 -13.93 -3.38
N LEU A 246 20.42 -13.05 -2.37
CA LEU A 246 19.76 -11.76 -2.45
C LEU A 246 20.37 -10.89 -3.55
N MET A 247 21.70 -10.75 -3.56
CA MET A 247 22.41 -9.95 -4.57
C MET A 247 22.28 -10.54 -5.98
N LYS A 248 22.21 -11.88 -6.11
CA LYS A 248 21.91 -12.53 -7.37
C LYS A 248 20.53 -12.13 -7.89
N VAL A 249 19.50 -12.23 -7.07
CA VAL A 249 18.13 -11.83 -7.44
C VAL A 249 18.05 -10.35 -7.82
N CYS A 250 18.75 -9.48 -7.08
CA CYS A 250 18.80 -8.05 -7.39
C CYS A 250 19.47 -7.76 -8.73
N ARG A 251 20.54 -8.48 -9.10
CA ARG A 251 21.21 -8.33 -10.42
C ARG A 251 20.35 -8.84 -11.57
N GLU A 252 19.56 -9.89 -11.34
CA GLU A 252 18.65 -10.49 -12.32
C GLU A 252 17.31 -9.75 -12.42
N PHE A 253 17.04 -8.79 -11.51
CA PHE A 253 15.76 -8.06 -11.49
C PHE A 253 15.59 -7.22 -12.76
N PRO A 254 14.46 -7.35 -13.50
CA PRO A 254 14.25 -6.66 -14.77
C PRO A 254 13.95 -5.17 -14.55
N LEU A 255 15.00 -4.36 -14.56
CA LEU A 255 14.89 -2.90 -14.44
C LEU A 255 14.63 -2.25 -15.78
N GLU A 256 13.63 -1.38 -15.85
CA GLU A 256 13.46 -0.46 -16.98
C GLU A 256 14.61 0.56 -17.03
N SER A 257 14.85 1.15 -18.22
CA SER A 257 15.85 2.20 -18.41
C SER A 257 15.70 3.31 -17.37
N ARG A 258 16.82 3.74 -16.78
CA ARG A 258 16.90 4.77 -15.74
C ARG A 258 16.23 4.42 -14.41
N ARG A 259 15.83 3.15 -14.20
CA ARG A 259 15.39 2.65 -12.90
C ARG A 259 16.56 2.04 -12.13
N ARG A 260 16.43 1.97 -10.83
CA ARG A 260 17.42 1.35 -9.93
C ARG A 260 16.72 0.67 -8.76
N ILE A 261 17.37 -0.30 -8.15
CA ILE A 261 17.02 -0.80 -6.82
C ILE A 261 17.67 0.14 -5.80
N THR A 262 16.92 0.51 -4.78
CA THR A 262 17.42 1.24 -3.62
C THR A 262 17.78 0.22 -2.54
N PHE A 263 18.95 0.36 -1.91
CA PHE A 263 19.30 -0.39 -0.71
C PHE A 263 19.16 0.51 0.51
N GLU A 264 18.43 0.02 1.51
CA GLU A 264 18.25 0.68 2.80
C GLU A 264 19.24 0.07 3.80
N TYR A 265 19.89 0.92 4.57
CA TYR A 265 20.91 0.49 5.50
C TYR A 265 20.81 1.27 6.81
N ILE A 266 20.72 0.55 7.92
CA ILE A 266 20.71 1.15 9.26
C ILE A 266 22.12 1.18 9.83
N LEU A 267 22.52 2.36 10.32
CA LEU A 267 23.81 2.55 11.01
C LEU A 267 23.62 2.30 12.51
N ILE A 268 24.17 1.21 12.99
CA ILE A 268 24.19 0.84 14.41
C ILE A 268 25.63 0.86 14.87
N ARG A 269 25.91 1.62 15.94
CA ARG A 269 27.25 1.76 16.52
C ARG A 269 27.87 0.41 16.84
N ASP A 270 29.14 0.22 16.45
CA ASP A 270 29.95 -0.96 16.66
C ASP A 270 29.41 -2.26 16.03
N LEU A 271 28.41 -2.15 15.13
CA LEU A 271 27.82 -3.30 14.46
C LEU A 271 27.75 -3.16 12.93
N THR A 272 27.22 -2.03 12.45
CA THR A 272 27.01 -1.78 11.01
C THR A 272 27.67 -0.50 10.52
N ASP A 273 28.41 0.20 11.36
CA ASP A 273 29.09 1.49 11.07
C ASP A 273 30.60 1.34 10.80
N SER A 274 31.12 0.10 10.69
CA SER A 274 32.51 -0.14 10.28
C SER A 274 32.74 0.27 8.81
N ILE A 275 33.86 0.91 8.58
CA ILE A 275 34.39 1.30 7.25
C ILE A 275 35.09 0.08 6.62
#